data_e3fb1c5b11587ac1a69f95e07e2a1bff
#
_entry.id   e3fb1c5b11587ac1a69f95e07e2a1bff
#
_cell.length_a   1.000
_cell.length_b   1.000
_cell.length_c   1.000
_cell.angle_alpha   90.00
_cell.angle_beta   90.00
_cell.angle_gamma   90.00
#
_symmetry.space_group_name_H-M   'P 1'
#
loop_
_entity.id
_entity.type
_entity.pdbx_description
1 polymer ?
#
loop_
_entity_poly.entity_id
_entity_poly.type
_entity_poly.pdbx_seq_one_letter_code
_entity_poly.pdbx_strand_id
1 'polypeptide(L)'
;MRRASVNRPARVAKKVFAAVAAVALVLTGVKLLPLAIPAATWLFSATYNSFSALQGPPAPVETADLTGDGPGALVSTTTMPAVTQTWEGRNLRAARVVYRSTSGDTGAPTVVSGSVFTPLGDPPAQGWPVVAIGHGTVGIDGPCGPSLSPWLQGALSFAAPLVARGYAVSVADFEGLGVKGVHPYLDARTAGLNMIDSVRALRHTFPGQISGIWAAFGHSQGGAAAWAANEQAGAYAPELQFIGAVAAAPAADVAGLVDLAEAGALNNEQRLSVAMIVESAARRHPEIDRDDFRRGAATEHWAVLTACQGDELLQRSAAAGKLTAGDFVPRSRQAADTLRNLLQQWALPQRALTGPLSVWYGGADAYLDQEWTRAAIAEACAMGGTVTVQFEPDKGHSDVDLGAQLTWLLDRFAGQPVRDDC
;
A
#
# COMPACT_ATOMS: atom_id res chain seq x y z
N MET A 1 49.60 48.39 -10.18
CA MET A 1 48.23 48.93 -9.96
C MET A 1 47.22 48.23 -10.84
N ARG A 2 46.42 47.32 -10.29
CA ARG A 2 45.11 46.92 -10.85
C ARG A 2 44.21 46.54 -9.68
N ARG A 3 43.08 47.21 -9.59
CA ARG A 3 42.09 47.10 -8.53
C ARG A 3 41.33 45.78 -8.66
N ALA A 4 41.24 45.03 -7.57
CA ALA A 4 40.32 43.91 -7.42
C ALA A 4 38.91 44.46 -7.12
N SER A 5 37.93 44.13 -7.92
CA SER A 5 36.53 44.51 -7.73
C SER A 5 35.85 43.62 -6.69
N VAL A 6 35.35 44.26 -5.65
CA VAL A 6 34.54 43.70 -4.56
C VAL A 6 33.11 43.51 -5.07
N ASN A 7 32.68 42.28 -5.31
CA ASN A 7 31.31 41.93 -5.64
C ASN A 7 30.79 40.75 -4.79
N ARG A 8 31.03 40.81 -3.46
CA ARG A 8 30.56 39.78 -2.51
C ARG A 8 29.24 40.09 -1.75
N PRO A 9 28.74 41.34 -1.57
CA PRO A 9 27.56 41.53 -0.72
C PRO A 9 26.22 41.16 -1.40
N ALA A 10 26.10 41.28 -2.74
CA ALA A 10 24.85 41.04 -3.44
C ALA A 10 24.39 39.56 -3.48
N ARG A 11 25.33 38.59 -3.44
CA ARG A 11 25.01 37.18 -3.42
C ARG A 11 24.60 36.66 -2.04
N VAL A 12 25.12 37.24 -0.98
CA VAL A 12 24.76 36.90 0.40
C VAL A 12 23.38 37.46 0.72
N ALA A 13 23.08 38.69 0.32
CA ALA A 13 21.76 39.31 0.50
C ALA A 13 20.63 38.52 -0.20
N LYS A 14 20.86 37.98 -1.41
CA LYS A 14 19.88 37.12 -2.11
C LYS A 14 19.65 35.79 -1.41
N LYS A 15 20.67 35.18 -0.84
CA LYS A 15 20.54 33.92 -0.09
C LYS A 15 19.84 34.13 1.26
N VAL A 16 20.09 35.22 1.95
CA VAL A 16 19.43 35.58 3.20
C VAL A 16 17.95 35.93 2.93
N PHE A 17 17.65 36.64 1.85
CA PHE A 17 16.25 36.94 1.48
C PHE A 17 15.46 35.68 1.11
N ALA A 18 16.07 34.72 0.41
CA ALA A 18 15.44 33.45 0.11
C ALA A 18 15.20 32.59 1.36
N ALA A 19 16.14 32.60 2.31
CA ALA A 19 16.00 31.88 3.58
C ALA A 19 14.94 32.52 4.50
N VAL A 20 14.86 33.85 4.55
CA VAL A 20 13.84 34.56 5.33
C VAL A 20 12.45 34.40 4.70
N ALA A 21 12.34 34.39 3.37
CA ALA A 21 11.09 34.08 2.68
C ALA A 21 10.62 32.64 2.93
N ALA A 22 11.54 31.67 2.95
CA ALA A 22 11.25 30.27 3.28
C ALA A 22 10.77 30.10 4.74
N VAL A 23 11.45 30.79 5.69
CA VAL A 23 11.06 30.76 7.11
C VAL A 23 9.74 31.51 7.35
N ALA A 24 9.49 32.64 6.66
CA ALA A 24 8.20 33.33 6.73
C ALA A 24 7.06 32.50 6.15
N LEU A 25 7.31 31.69 5.09
CA LEU A 25 6.36 30.70 4.56
C LEU A 25 6.07 29.58 5.57
N VAL A 26 7.06 29.16 6.34
CA VAL A 26 6.89 28.12 7.38
C VAL A 26 6.12 28.68 8.59
N LEU A 27 6.36 29.93 8.99
CA LEU A 27 5.71 30.54 10.17
C LEU A 27 4.28 31.07 9.91
N THR A 28 3.95 31.41 8.67
CA THR A 28 2.56 31.71 8.26
C THR A 28 1.79 30.49 7.78
N GLY A 29 2.46 29.31 7.69
CA GLY A 29 2.01 28.10 7.02
C GLY A 29 0.88 27.34 7.68
N VAL A 30 0.59 27.55 8.97
CA VAL A 30 -0.43 26.74 9.68
C VAL A 30 -1.87 27.07 9.23
N LYS A 31 -2.13 28.26 8.68
CA LYS A 31 -3.46 28.63 8.12
C LYS A 31 -3.58 28.48 6.59
N LEU A 32 -2.47 28.25 5.88
CA LEU A 32 -2.45 28.10 4.42
C LEU A 32 -2.10 26.68 3.97
N LEU A 33 -1.88 25.74 4.91
CA LEU A 33 -1.62 24.33 4.61
C LEU A 33 -2.64 23.68 3.66
N PRO A 34 -3.96 23.92 3.79
CA PRO A 34 -4.95 23.35 2.87
C PRO A 34 -4.82 23.83 1.43
N LEU A 35 -4.23 25.03 1.21
CA LEU A 35 -4.03 25.58 -0.13
C LEU A 35 -2.62 25.31 -0.69
N ALA A 36 -1.64 25.09 0.17
CA ALA A 36 -0.26 24.84 -0.23
C ALA A 36 -0.03 23.41 -0.73
N ILE A 37 -0.73 22.43 -0.18
CA ILE A 37 -0.63 21.03 -0.59
C ILE A 37 -1.15 20.82 -2.02
N PRO A 38 -2.33 21.31 -2.44
CA PRO A 38 -2.80 21.23 -3.82
C PRO A 38 -1.88 21.93 -4.82
N ALA A 39 -1.38 23.13 -4.47
CA ALA A 39 -0.48 23.87 -5.34
C ALA A 39 0.90 23.18 -5.47
N ALA A 40 1.40 22.58 -4.40
CA ALA A 40 2.64 21.79 -4.42
C ALA A 40 2.47 20.51 -5.23
N THR A 41 1.34 19.81 -5.11
CA THR A 41 1.06 18.59 -5.90
C THR A 41 0.85 18.92 -7.36
N TRP A 42 0.22 20.05 -7.70
CA TRP A 42 0.06 20.51 -9.09
C TRP A 42 1.40 20.92 -9.71
N LEU A 43 2.21 21.72 -9.01
CA LEU A 43 3.58 22.08 -9.43
C LEU A 43 4.46 20.84 -9.55
N PHE A 44 4.33 19.88 -8.66
CA PHE A 44 5.04 18.62 -8.70
C PHE A 44 4.61 17.78 -9.90
N SER A 45 3.32 17.68 -10.16
CA SER A 45 2.75 16.99 -11.30
C SER A 45 3.13 17.64 -12.64
N ALA A 46 3.11 18.97 -12.73
CA ALA A 46 3.50 19.71 -13.93
C ALA A 46 5.00 19.64 -14.22
N THR A 47 5.85 19.76 -13.19
CA THR A 47 7.30 19.55 -13.32
C THR A 47 7.64 18.10 -13.64
N TYR A 48 6.90 17.15 -13.05
CA TYR A 48 7.05 15.72 -13.32
C TYR A 48 6.74 15.37 -14.78
N ASN A 49 5.62 15.83 -15.32
CA ASN A 49 5.27 15.62 -16.73
C ASN A 49 6.30 16.23 -17.69
N SER A 50 6.96 17.32 -17.29
CA SER A 50 8.06 17.92 -18.07
C SER A 50 9.36 17.13 -17.96
N PHE A 51 9.64 16.51 -16.80
CA PHE A 51 10.80 15.64 -16.60
C PHE A 51 10.61 14.26 -17.24
N SER A 52 9.42 13.69 -17.22
CA SER A 52 9.14 12.40 -17.86
C SER A 52 9.32 12.44 -19.39
N ALA A 53 9.15 13.60 -20.00
CA ALA A 53 9.43 13.80 -21.43
C ALA A 53 10.92 13.73 -21.80
N LEU A 54 11.83 13.91 -20.83
CA LEU A 54 13.28 13.78 -21.00
C LEU A 54 13.79 12.34 -20.74
N GLN A 55 12.93 11.47 -20.25
CA GLN A 55 13.25 10.08 -19.92
C GLN A 55 12.83 9.23 -21.14
N GLY A 56 13.70 8.36 -21.64
CA GLY A 56 13.31 7.43 -22.69
C GLY A 56 12.05 6.64 -22.32
N PRO A 57 11.27 6.17 -23.31
CA PRO A 57 10.08 5.38 -23.04
C PRO A 57 10.44 4.09 -22.27
N PRO A 58 9.52 3.54 -21.45
CA PRO A 58 9.68 2.20 -20.90
C PRO A 58 9.96 1.18 -22.02
N ALA A 59 10.94 0.30 -21.81
CA ALA A 59 11.33 -0.75 -22.74
C ALA A 59 11.07 -2.13 -22.12
N PRO A 60 10.84 -3.19 -22.91
CA PRO A 60 10.75 -4.55 -22.39
C PRO A 60 12.02 -4.92 -21.58
N VAL A 61 11.86 -5.72 -20.53
CA VAL A 61 12.98 -6.28 -19.77
C VAL A 61 13.44 -7.55 -20.48
N GLU A 62 14.61 -7.51 -21.12
CA GLU A 62 15.11 -8.61 -21.99
C GLU A 62 15.35 -9.92 -21.22
N THR A 63 15.66 -9.85 -19.92
CA THR A 63 15.93 -11.03 -19.08
C THR A 63 14.66 -11.76 -18.65
N ALA A 64 13.49 -11.18 -18.85
CA ALA A 64 12.24 -11.71 -18.33
C ALA A 64 11.79 -12.99 -19.02
N ASP A 65 11.37 -13.96 -18.22
CA ASP A 65 10.74 -15.19 -18.70
C ASP A 65 9.22 -15.01 -18.78
N LEU A 66 8.71 -14.94 -20.00
CA LEU A 66 7.28 -14.77 -20.33
C LEU A 66 6.60 -16.10 -20.72
N THR A 67 7.25 -17.25 -20.53
CA THR A 67 6.76 -18.54 -21.05
C THR A 67 5.74 -19.23 -20.15
N GLY A 68 5.62 -18.82 -18.89
CA GLY A 68 4.71 -19.42 -17.91
C GLY A 68 3.25 -19.03 -18.09
N ASP A 69 2.33 -19.84 -17.56
CA ASP A 69 0.87 -19.61 -17.58
C ASP A 69 0.18 -19.69 -16.21
N GLY A 70 0.90 -20.15 -15.17
CA GLY A 70 0.42 -20.26 -13.80
C GLY A 70 0.47 -18.94 -13.00
N PRO A 71 0.04 -18.98 -11.72
CA PRO A 71 0.16 -17.84 -10.81
C PRO A 71 1.60 -17.33 -10.70
N GLY A 72 1.81 -16.01 -10.80
CA GLY A 72 3.10 -15.35 -10.84
C GLY A 72 3.75 -15.29 -12.23
N ALA A 73 3.24 -16.03 -13.24
CA ALA A 73 3.75 -15.95 -14.61
C ALA A 73 3.53 -14.56 -15.21
N LEU A 74 4.56 -14.04 -15.87
CA LEU A 74 4.52 -12.71 -16.46
C LEU A 74 3.63 -12.66 -17.71
N VAL A 75 2.77 -11.64 -17.76
CA VAL A 75 2.04 -11.26 -18.98
C VAL A 75 2.84 -10.22 -19.78
N SER A 76 3.45 -9.28 -19.05
CA SER A 76 4.36 -8.27 -19.63
C SER A 76 5.27 -7.69 -18.54
N THR A 77 6.41 -7.14 -18.99
CA THR A 77 7.31 -6.40 -18.11
C THR A 77 8.00 -5.28 -18.88
N THR A 78 8.18 -4.14 -18.23
CA THR A 78 8.85 -2.97 -18.79
C THR A 78 9.74 -2.32 -17.75
N THR A 79 10.84 -1.71 -18.21
CA THR A 79 11.69 -0.88 -17.34
C THR A 79 10.91 0.32 -16.81
N MET A 80 11.36 0.88 -15.68
CA MET A 80 10.75 2.05 -15.03
C MET A 80 11.73 3.23 -14.99
N PRO A 81 12.03 3.88 -16.13
CA PRO A 81 12.99 4.99 -16.17
C PRO A 81 12.58 6.16 -15.26
N ALA A 82 11.27 6.40 -15.10
CA ALA A 82 10.74 7.39 -14.22
C ALA A 82 11.11 7.16 -12.74
N VAL A 83 11.22 5.90 -12.31
CA VAL A 83 11.67 5.52 -10.96
C VAL A 83 13.18 5.61 -10.84
N THR A 84 13.92 5.01 -11.78
CA THR A 84 15.40 4.90 -11.69
C THR A 84 16.14 6.24 -11.83
N GLN A 85 15.46 7.28 -12.28
CA GLN A 85 16.00 8.64 -12.34
C GLN A 85 15.68 9.49 -11.11
N THR A 86 14.84 8.99 -10.18
CA THR A 86 14.65 9.65 -8.88
C THR A 86 15.92 9.51 -8.02
N TRP A 87 16.05 10.38 -7.03
CA TRP A 87 17.16 10.29 -6.08
C TRP A 87 17.21 8.94 -5.35
N GLU A 88 16.04 8.41 -4.97
CA GLU A 88 15.89 7.14 -4.27
C GLU A 88 16.08 5.93 -5.20
N GLY A 89 15.60 6.03 -6.45
CA GLY A 89 15.62 4.93 -7.41
C GLY A 89 16.89 4.78 -8.24
N ARG A 90 17.84 5.72 -8.19
CA ARG A 90 19.02 5.74 -9.08
C ARG A 90 20.01 4.59 -8.86
N ASN A 91 19.97 3.93 -7.71
CA ASN A 91 20.89 2.86 -7.33
C ASN A 91 20.23 1.48 -7.32
N LEU A 92 19.14 1.32 -8.08
CA LEU A 92 18.42 0.04 -8.20
C LEU A 92 18.01 -0.22 -9.65
N ARG A 93 17.75 -1.48 -9.96
CA ARG A 93 17.00 -1.87 -11.16
C ARG A 93 15.52 -1.87 -10.79
N ALA A 94 14.69 -1.36 -11.68
CA ALA A 94 13.25 -1.31 -11.51
C ALA A 94 12.53 -1.80 -12.76
N ALA A 95 11.53 -2.64 -12.57
CA ALA A 95 10.63 -3.04 -13.66
C ALA A 95 9.17 -3.00 -13.17
N ARG A 96 8.29 -2.49 -14.03
CA ARG A 96 6.86 -2.71 -13.92
C ARG A 96 6.53 -4.06 -14.48
N VAL A 97 5.78 -4.84 -13.74
CA VAL A 97 5.34 -6.19 -14.10
C VAL A 97 3.82 -6.25 -14.21
N VAL A 98 3.33 -7.05 -15.16
CA VAL A 98 1.94 -7.51 -15.19
C VAL A 98 2.01 -9.03 -15.15
N TYR A 99 1.32 -9.65 -14.22
CA TYR A 99 1.44 -11.08 -13.92
C TYR A 99 0.09 -11.72 -13.63
N ARG A 100 0.03 -13.02 -13.80
CA ARG A 100 -1.14 -13.84 -13.48
C ARG A 100 -1.21 -14.06 -11.96
N SER A 101 -2.41 -14.05 -11.42
CA SER A 101 -2.68 -14.30 -10.01
C SER A 101 -4.03 -14.98 -9.82
N THR A 102 -4.45 -15.13 -8.58
CA THR A 102 -5.73 -15.72 -8.19
C THR A 102 -6.51 -14.70 -7.35
N SER A 103 -7.78 -14.52 -7.66
CA SER A 103 -8.71 -13.79 -6.79
C SER A 103 -9.07 -14.65 -5.59
N GLY A 104 -8.84 -14.17 -4.39
CA GLY A 104 -9.21 -14.86 -3.15
C GLY A 104 -10.73 -14.92 -2.94
N ASP A 105 -11.43 -13.87 -3.37
CA ASP A 105 -12.87 -13.72 -3.29
C ASP A 105 -13.63 -14.77 -4.12
N THR A 106 -13.19 -14.98 -5.36
CA THR A 106 -13.89 -15.87 -6.32
C THR A 106 -13.16 -17.19 -6.59
N GLY A 107 -11.89 -17.31 -6.25
CA GLY A 107 -11.03 -18.41 -6.65
C GLY A 107 -10.64 -18.40 -8.14
N ALA A 108 -11.09 -17.42 -8.91
CA ALA A 108 -10.84 -17.34 -10.35
C ALA A 108 -9.43 -16.79 -10.67
N PRO A 109 -8.86 -17.16 -11.83
CA PRO A 109 -7.66 -16.49 -12.34
C PRO A 109 -7.90 -15.00 -12.57
N THR A 110 -6.91 -14.19 -12.21
CA THR A 110 -6.91 -12.75 -12.42
C THR A 110 -5.54 -12.27 -12.94
N VAL A 111 -5.46 -11.01 -13.33
CA VAL A 111 -4.20 -10.36 -13.76
C VAL A 111 -3.97 -9.15 -12.87
N VAL A 112 -2.74 -9.03 -12.37
CA VAL A 112 -2.32 -8.00 -11.43
C VAL A 112 -1.09 -7.29 -11.98
N SER A 113 -0.92 -6.01 -11.69
CA SER A 113 0.34 -5.32 -11.93
C SER A 113 1.09 -5.05 -10.63
N GLY A 114 2.33 -4.62 -10.80
CA GLY A 114 3.19 -4.25 -9.68
C GLY A 114 4.54 -3.75 -10.14
N SER A 115 5.40 -3.51 -9.19
CA SER A 115 6.78 -3.09 -9.42
C SER A 115 7.75 -4.03 -8.72
N VAL A 116 8.87 -4.32 -9.38
CA VAL A 116 9.91 -5.20 -8.84
C VAL A 116 11.27 -4.50 -8.93
N PHE A 117 12.10 -4.74 -7.90
CA PHE A 117 13.35 -4.04 -7.72
C PHE A 117 14.46 -5.00 -7.32
N THR A 118 15.68 -4.76 -7.83
CA THR A 118 16.89 -5.44 -7.38
C THR A 118 18.03 -4.45 -7.16
N PRO A 119 19.02 -4.77 -6.31
CA PRO A 119 20.28 -4.06 -6.31
C PRO A 119 20.92 -4.03 -7.69
N LEU A 120 21.84 -3.09 -7.91
CA LEU A 120 22.75 -3.12 -9.04
C LEU A 120 23.86 -4.15 -8.80
N GLY A 121 24.44 -4.68 -9.88
CA GLY A 121 25.55 -5.65 -9.80
C GLY A 121 25.07 -7.10 -9.77
N ASP A 122 25.93 -7.99 -9.30
CA ASP A 122 25.71 -9.42 -9.28
C ASP A 122 25.04 -9.87 -7.97
N PRO A 123 24.11 -10.83 -8.00
CA PRO A 123 23.49 -11.36 -6.81
C PRO A 123 24.46 -12.22 -5.99
N PRO A 124 24.19 -12.40 -4.68
CA PRO A 124 24.81 -13.48 -3.91
C PRO A 124 24.61 -14.85 -4.57
N ALA A 125 25.40 -15.84 -4.18
CA ALA A 125 25.34 -17.18 -4.79
C ALA A 125 23.94 -17.86 -4.70
N GLN A 126 23.14 -17.49 -3.69
CA GLN A 126 21.76 -17.99 -3.51
C GLN A 126 20.68 -17.03 -4.08
N GLY A 127 21.08 -15.99 -4.79
CA GLY A 127 20.20 -14.90 -5.21
C GLY A 127 19.89 -13.89 -4.08
N TRP A 128 19.30 -12.75 -4.45
CA TRP A 128 18.84 -11.77 -3.45
C TRP A 128 17.61 -12.29 -2.70
N PRO A 129 17.61 -12.26 -1.36
CA PRO A 129 16.41 -12.54 -0.58
C PRO A 129 15.34 -11.47 -0.84
N VAL A 130 14.05 -11.84 -0.68
CA VAL A 130 12.94 -11.00 -1.14
C VAL A 130 12.14 -10.43 0.03
N VAL A 131 11.81 -9.14 -0.06
CA VAL A 131 10.75 -8.53 0.74
C VAL A 131 9.60 -8.13 -0.18
N ALA A 132 8.44 -8.75 0.02
CA ALA A 132 7.20 -8.33 -0.62
C ALA A 132 6.53 -7.23 0.21
N ILE A 133 6.21 -6.10 -0.42
CA ILE A 133 5.60 -4.94 0.24
C ILE A 133 4.14 -4.82 -0.19
N GLY A 134 3.23 -4.79 0.79
CA GLY A 134 1.84 -4.39 0.65
C GLY A 134 1.68 -2.90 0.94
N HIS A 135 1.17 -2.14 -0.04
CA HIS A 135 0.90 -0.71 0.13
C HIS A 135 -0.41 -0.46 0.90
N GLY A 136 -0.50 0.68 1.56
CA GLY A 136 -1.74 1.17 2.16
C GLY A 136 -2.78 1.58 1.11
N THR A 137 -3.94 2.05 1.56
CA THR A 137 -5.02 2.49 0.67
C THR A 137 -4.59 3.64 -0.23
N VAL A 138 -4.67 3.45 -1.54
CA VAL A 138 -4.33 4.44 -2.57
C VAL A 138 -5.54 4.84 -3.43
N GLY A 139 -6.67 4.16 -3.27
CA GLY A 139 -7.91 4.27 -4.04
C GLY A 139 -8.37 2.90 -4.55
N ILE A 140 -9.45 2.89 -5.33
CA ILE A 140 -10.11 1.65 -5.78
C ILE A 140 -10.22 1.52 -7.31
N ASP A 141 -9.70 2.49 -8.04
CA ASP A 141 -9.76 2.52 -9.50
C ASP A 141 -8.44 2.12 -10.14
N GLY A 142 -8.47 1.54 -11.33
CA GLY A 142 -7.28 1.10 -12.05
C GLY A 142 -6.14 2.14 -12.11
N PRO A 143 -6.41 3.43 -12.39
CA PRO A 143 -5.38 4.46 -12.38
C PRO A 143 -4.68 4.71 -11.03
N CYS A 144 -5.23 4.18 -9.92
CA CYS A 144 -4.64 4.32 -8.59
C CYS A 144 -3.44 3.39 -8.33
N GLY A 145 -3.14 2.45 -9.25
CA GLY A 145 -2.07 1.48 -9.08
C GLY A 145 -0.71 2.14 -8.82
N PRO A 146 0.00 1.78 -7.73
CA PRO A 146 1.30 2.34 -7.40
C PRO A 146 2.33 2.25 -8.52
N SER A 147 2.33 1.17 -9.30
CA SER A 147 3.26 0.97 -10.41
C SER A 147 3.13 1.99 -11.55
N LEU A 148 2.06 2.79 -11.55
CA LEU A 148 1.84 3.88 -12.51
C LEU A 148 2.44 5.21 -12.03
N SER A 149 2.94 5.27 -10.79
CA SER A 149 3.55 6.45 -10.19
C SER A 149 5.06 6.25 -9.99
N PRO A 150 5.90 7.25 -10.28
CA PRO A 150 7.36 7.15 -10.06
C PRO A 150 7.75 7.00 -8.60
N TRP A 151 6.88 7.42 -7.68
CA TRP A 151 7.05 7.32 -6.24
C TRP A 151 6.28 6.14 -5.65
N LEU A 152 5.62 5.33 -6.50
CA LEU A 152 4.80 4.18 -6.09
C LEU A 152 3.80 4.53 -4.99
N GLN A 153 3.18 5.71 -5.07
CA GLN A 153 2.29 6.23 -4.02
C GLN A 153 2.91 6.21 -2.61
N GLY A 154 4.24 6.43 -2.54
CA GLY A 154 5.03 6.41 -1.30
C GLY A 154 5.76 5.09 -1.01
N ALA A 155 5.43 3.98 -1.66
CA ALA A 155 6.07 2.69 -1.40
C ALA A 155 7.57 2.65 -1.79
N LEU A 156 8.04 3.54 -2.66
CA LEU A 156 9.46 3.62 -3.02
C LEU A 156 10.33 3.97 -1.82
N SER A 157 9.85 4.78 -0.88
CA SER A 157 10.58 5.15 0.33
C SER A 157 10.85 3.96 1.27
N PHE A 158 10.09 2.88 1.15
CA PHE A 158 10.31 1.60 1.85
C PHE A 158 11.14 0.65 1.01
N ALA A 159 10.89 0.58 -0.30
CA ALA A 159 11.56 -0.34 -1.21
C ALA A 159 13.05 0.02 -1.37
N ALA A 160 13.39 1.29 -1.61
CA ALA A 160 14.76 1.70 -1.90
C ALA A 160 15.74 1.42 -0.75
N PRO A 161 15.44 1.66 0.54
CA PRO A 161 16.32 1.29 1.65
C PRO A 161 16.54 -0.23 1.80
N LEU A 162 15.55 -1.05 1.46
CA LEU A 162 15.69 -2.51 1.45
C LEU A 162 16.61 -2.96 0.33
N VAL A 163 16.41 -2.43 -0.88
CA VAL A 163 17.28 -2.71 -2.03
C VAL A 163 18.72 -2.30 -1.74
N ALA A 164 18.93 -1.14 -1.12
CA ALA A 164 20.26 -0.69 -0.70
C ALA A 164 20.95 -1.61 0.33
N ARG A 165 20.17 -2.43 1.04
CA ARG A 165 20.67 -3.45 1.99
C ARG A 165 20.85 -4.83 1.36
N GLY A 166 20.67 -4.97 0.04
CA GLY A 166 20.88 -6.23 -0.66
C GLY A 166 19.65 -7.14 -0.76
N TYR A 167 18.44 -6.61 -0.56
CA TYR A 167 17.19 -7.32 -0.76
C TYR A 167 16.61 -7.01 -2.15
N ALA A 168 16.04 -8.00 -2.80
CA ALA A 168 15.09 -7.76 -3.87
C ALA A 168 13.73 -7.41 -3.27
N VAL A 169 12.97 -6.54 -3.95
CA VAL A 169 11.67 -6.08 -3.45
C VAL A 169 10.60 -6.24 -4.51
N SER A 170 9.43 -6.73 -4.14
CA SER A 170 8.22 -6.67 -4.96
C SER A 170 7.15 -5.81 -4.26
N VAL A 171 6.43 -5.02 -5.06
CA VAL A 171 5.28 -4.22 -4.62
C VAL A 171 4.11 -4.57 -5.54
N ALA A 172 3.14 -5.33 -5.05
CA ALA A 172 1.92 -5.62 -5.81
C ALA A 172 1.02 -4.38 -5.82
N ASP A 173 0.39 -4.09 -6.97
CA ASP A 173 -0.65 -3.05 -7.04
C ASP A 173 -1.99 -3.53 -6.47
N PHE A 174 -2.17 -4.85 -6.31
CA PHE A 174 -3.40 -5.60 -6.04
C PHE A 174 -4.36 -5.66 -7.24
N GLU A 175 -5.25 -6.67 -7.22
CA GLU A 175 -6.25 -6.89 -8.26
C GLU A 175 -7.07 -5.62 -8.53
N GLY A 176 -7.26 -5.28 -9.81
CA GLY A 176 -8.05 -4.13 -10.25
C GLY A 176 -7.33 -2.77 -10.15
N LEU A 177 -6.11 -2.71 -9.59
CA LEU A 177 -5.26 -1.52 -9.59
C LEU A 177 -4.12 -1.67 -10.61
N GLY A 178 -3.76 -0.60 -11.31
CA GLY A 178 -2.69 -0.59 -12.31
C GLY A 178 -3.01 -1.29 -13.62
N VAL A 179 -4.02 -2.14 -13.64
CA VAL A 179 -4.56 -2.84 -14.80
C VAL A 179 -6.08 -2.78 -14.80
N LYS A 180 -6.71 -3.22 -15.91
CA LYS A 180 -8.18 -3.27 -16.00
C LYS A 180 -8.73 -4.33 -15.03
N GLY A 181 -9.72 -3.96 -14.24
CA GLY A 181 -10.39 -4.85 -13.28
C GLY A 181 -11.19 -4.06 -12.26
N VAL A 182 -11.73 -4.76 -11.28
CA VAL A 182 -12.37 -4.19 -10.09
C VAL A 182 -11.53 -4.57 -8.87
N HIS A 183 -11.08 -3.59 -8.13
CA HIS A 183 -10.31 -3.82 -6.91
C HIS A 183 -11.24 -4.33 -5.78
N PRO A 184 -11.02 -5.55 -5.24
CA PRO A 184 -11.74 -6.05 -4.07
C PRO A 184 -11.13 -5.41 -2.81
N TYR A 185 -11.49 -4.16 -2.57
CA TYR A 185 -10.89 -3.35 -1.51
C TYR A 185 -11.14 -3.98 -0.13
N LEU A 186 -10.07 -4.29 0.58
CA LEU A 186 -10.01 -4.98 1.88
C LEU A 186 -10.35 -6.49 1.85
N ASP A 187 -10.45 -7.12 0.67
CA ASP A 187 -10.32 -8.58 0.61
C ASP A 187 -8.85 -8.97 0.86
N ALA A 188 -8.57 -9.31 2.11
CA ALA A 188 -7.22 -9.62 2.57
C ALA A 188 -6.63 -10.83 1.84
N ARG A 189 -7.45 -11.85 1.57
CA ARG A 189 -7.01 -13.07 0.90
C ARG A 189 -6.56 -12.80 -0.53
N THR A 190 -7.34 -12.05 -1.31
CA THR A 190 -6.95 -11.65 -2.67
C THR A 190 -5.63 -10.87 -2.64
N ALA A 191 -5.51 -9.87 -1.76
CA ALA A 191 -4.31 -9.07 -1.65
C ALA A 191 -3.07 -9.91 -1.25
N GLY A 192 -3.23 -10.87 -0.33
CA GLY A 192 -2.17 -11.79 0.08
C GLY A 192 -1.69 -12.70 -1.06
N LEU A 193 -2.62 -13.28 -1.84
CA LEU A 193 -2.29 -14.08 -3.03
C LEU A 193 -1.56 -13.24 -4.07
N ASN A 194 -2.00 -12.00 -4.31
CA ASN A 194 -1.34 -11.09 -5.24
C ASN A 194 0.08 -10.74 -4.79
N MET A 195 0.33 -10.60 -3.47
CA MET A 195 1.69 -10.40 -2.93
C MET A 195 2.58 -11.62 -3.16
N ILE A 196 2.10 -12.84 -2.91
CA ILE A 196 2.86 -14.06 -3.16
C ILE A 196 3.24 -14.16 -4.64
N ASP A 197 2.29 -13.90 -5.54
CA ASP A 197 2.53 -13.97 -6.98
C ASP A 197 3.43 -12.85 -7.48
N SER A 198 3.51 -11.72 -6.78
CA SER A 198 4.49 -10.67 -7.08
C SER A 198 5.94 -11.13 -6.82
N VAL A 199 6.16 -12.01 -5.82
CA VAL A 199 7.46 -12.66 -5.57
C VAL A 199 7.83 -13.60 -6.71
N ARG A 200 6.87 -14.39 -7.21
CA ARG A 200 7.07 -15.25 -8.40
C ARG A 200 7.37 -14.41 -9.63
N ALA A 201 6.61 -13.32 -9.85
CA ALA A 201 6.82 -12.39 -10.97
C ALA A 201 8.21 -11.72 -10.92
N LEU A 202 8.70 -11.36 -9.74
CA LEU A 202 10.06 -10.87 -9.54
C LEU A 202 11.09 -11.91 -9.98
N ARG A 203 10.90 -13.19 -9.61
CA ARG A 203 11.78 -14.29 -10.02
C ARG A 203 11.76 -14.54 -11.51
N HIS A 204 10.61 -14.44 -12.18
CA HIS A 204 10.48 -14.51 -13.62
C HIS A 204 11.05 -13.29 -14.35
N THR A 205 11.08 -12.11 -13.70
CA THR A 205 11.68 -10.90 -14.29
C THR A 205 13.21 -10.99 -14.33
N PHE A 206 13.81 -11.59 -13.28
CA PHE A 206 15.27 -11.72 -13.14
C PHE A 206 15.66 -13.17 -12.82
N PRO A 207 15.53 -14.10 -13.81
CA PRO A 207 15.80 -15.53 -13.63
C PRO A 207 17.21 -15.78 -13.08
N GLY A 208 17.31 -16.69 -12.11
CA GLY A 208 18.58 -17.07 -11.50
C GLY A 208 19.20 -16.05 -10.55
N GLN A 209 18.61 -14.84 -10.40
CA GLN A 209 19.15 -13.78 -9.56
C GLN A 209 18.41 -13.64 -8.21
N ILE A 210 17.22 -14.24 -8.08
CA ILE A 210 16.34 -14.04 -6.94
C ILE A 210 16.23 -15.34 -6.12
N SER A 211 16.46 -15.23 -4.81
CA SER A 211 16.31 -16.32 -3.85
C SER A 211 14.85 -16.77 -3.74
N GLY A 212 14.65 -18.02 -3.28
CA GLY A 212 13.33 -18.48 -2.84
C GLY A 212 12.94 -18.02 -1.43
N ILE A 213 13.87 -17.43 -0.66
CA ILE A 213 13.63 -16.96 0.71
C ILE A 213 12.96 -15.59 0.66
N TRP A 214 11.81 -15.45 1.33
CA TRP A 214 11.06 -14.21 1.30
C TRP A 214 10.29 -13.92 2.59
N ALA A 215 10.04 -12.64 2.83
CA ALA A 215 9.20 -12.14 3.91
C ALA A 215 8.21 -11.09 3.37
N ALA A 216 7.13 -10.85 4.10
CA ALA A 216 6.13 -9.84 3.77
C ALA A 216 6.16 -8.66 4.75
N PHE A 217 5.91 -7.46 4.24
CA PHE A 217 5.77 -6.23 5.02
C PHE A 217 4.59 -5.42 4.49
N GLY A 218 3.77 -4.87 5.37
CA GLY A 218 2.73 -3.96 4.93
C GLY A 218 2.14 -3.11 6.04
N HIS A 219 1.45 -2.03 5.64
CA HIS A 219 0.76 -1.11 6.52
C HIS A 219 -0.70 -0.96 6.11
N SER A 220 -1.62 -0.89 7.06
CA SER A 220 -3.05 -0.69 6.82
C SER A 220 -3.64 -1.81 5.94
N GLN A 221 -4.24 -1.49 4.77
CA GLN A 221 -4.62 -2.49 3.76
C GLN A 221 -3.46 -3.43 3.42
N GLY A 222 -2.24 -2.89 3.25
CA GLY A 222 -1.04 -3.68 3.01
C GLY A 222 -0.63 -4.53 4.21
N GLY A 223 -0.94 -4.10 5.42
CA GLY A 223 -0.74 -4.89 6.65
C GLY A 223 -1.63 -6.13 6.66
N ALA A 224 -2.90 -5.97 6.30
CA ALA A 224 -3.80 -7.12 6.09
C ALA A 224 -3.31 -8.02 4.95
N ALA A 225 -2.82 -7.45 3.84
CA ALA A 225 -2.26 -8.22 2.74
C ALA A 225 -1.01 -9.03 3.15
N ALA A 226 -0.10 -8.47 3.96
CA ALA A 226 1.08 -9.16 4.48
C ALA A 226 0.71 -10.29 5.45
N TRP A 227 -0.29 -10.07 6.32
CA TRP A 227 -0.84 -11.11 7.18
C TRP A 227 -1.47 -12.24 6.35
N ALA A 228 -2.35 -11.92 5.39
CA ALA A 228 -2.97 -12.90 4.51
C ALA A 228 -1.93 -13.66 3.65
N ALA A 229 -0.86 -12.99 3.21
CA ALA A 229 0.24 -13.66 2.52
C ALA A 229 0.93 -14.69 3.42
N ASN A 230 1.10 -14.39 4.73
CA ASN A 230 1.59 -15.36 5.71
C ASN A 230 0.68 -16.59 5.80
N GLU A 231 -0.62 -16.38 5.93
CA GLU A 231 -1.59 -17.50 6.01
C GLU A 231 -1.60 -18.38 4.76
N GLN A 232 -1.42 -17.79 3.59
CA GLN A 232 -1.51 -18.49 2.31
C GLN A 232 -0.19 -19.14 1.87
N ALA A 233 0.96 -18.62 2.32
CA ALA A 233 2.29 -18.94 1.78
C ALA A 233 2.57 -20.46 1.72
N GLY A 234 2.36 -21.19 2.81
CA GLY A 234 2.68 -22.61 2.88
C GLY A 234 1.87 -23.50 1.94
N ALA A 235 0.59 -23.16 1.73
CA ALA A 235 -0.30 -23.94 0.88
C ALA A 235 -0.27 -23.50 -0.59
N TYR A 236 -0.14 -22.18 -0.84
CA TYR A 236 -0.23 -21.62 -2.17
C TYR A 236 1.12 -21.53 -2.90
N ALA A 237 2.22 -21.40 -2.14
CA ALA A 237 3.56 -21.26 -2.70
C ALA A 237 4.60 -22.15 -1.97
N PRO A 238 4.39 -23.48 -1.91
CA PRO A 238 5.28 -24.37 -1.17
C PRO A 238 6.72 -24.42 -1.75
N GLU A 239 6.92 -23.93 -2.98
CA GLU A 239 8.22 -23.79 -3.61
C GLU A 239 9.01 -22.55 -3.15
N LEU A 240 8.38 -21.66 -2.40
CA LEU A 240 8.99 -20.47 -1.82
C LEU A 240 9.14 -20.64 -0.31
N GLN A 241 10.31 -20.29 0.22
CA GLN A 241 10.56 -20.35 1.65
C GLN A 241 10.11 -19.05 2.33
N PHE A 242 8.90 -19.04 2.86
CA PHE A 242 8.39 -17.93 3.66
C PHE A 242 9.01 -17.93 5.07
N ILE A 243 9.43 -16.77 5.57
CA ILE A 243 10.13 -16.67 6.87
C ILE A 243 9.46 -15.72 7.87
N GLY A 244 8.41 -15.02 7.49
CA GLY A 244 7.63 -14.17 8.40
C GLY A 244 7.02 -12.94 7.76
N ALA A 245 6.10 -12.31 8.46
CA ALA A 245 5.44 -11.07 8.05
C ALA A 245 5.42 -10.00 9.13
N VAL A 246 5.40 -8.75 8.69
CA VAL A 246 5.06 -7.59 9.51
C VAL A 246 3.75 -7.00 9.00
N ALA A 247 2.77 -6.90 9.88
CA ALA A 247 1.47 -6.28 9.67
C ALA A 247 1.35 -5.03 10.57
N ALA A 248 1.67 -3.85 10.03
CA ALA A 248 1.55 -2.60 10.74
C ALA A 248 0.14 -2.02 10.57
N ALA A 249 -0.53 -1.73 11.68
CA ALA A 249 -1.92 -1.24 11.74
C ALA A 249 -2.83 -1.97 10.73
N PRO A 250 -2.91 -3.33 10.76
CA PRO A 250 -3.56 -4.09 9.71
C PRO A 250 -5.08 -3.88 9.72
N ALA A 251 -5.67 -3.66 8.54
CA ALA A 251 -7.12 -3.74 8.34
C ALA A 251 -7.56 -5.22 8.35
N ALA A 252 -7.35 -5.90 9.48
CA ALA A 252 -7.56 -7.35 9.60
C ALA A 252 -9.05 -7.72 9.61
N ASP A 253 -9.85 -7.03 10.41
CA ASP A 253 -11.31 -7.10 10.40
C ASP A 253 -11.87 -5.67 10.44
N VAL A 254 -12.71 -5.34 9.49
CA VAL A 254 -13.34 -4.03 9.38
C VAL A 254 -14.88 -4.12 9.39
N ALA A 255 -15.44 -5.28 9.70
CA ALA A 255 -16.88 -5.48 9.75
C ALA A 255 -17.58 -4.56 10.77
N GLY A 256 -16.90 -4.20 11.85
CA GLY A 256 -17.37 -3.23 12.84
C GLY A 256 -17.62 -1.82 12.29
N LEU A 257 -17.09 -1.46 11.10
CA LEU A 257 -17.47 -0.22 10.44
C LEU A 257 -18.95 -0.19 10.05
N VAL A 258 -19.55 -1.34 9.77
CA VAL A 258 -20.99 -1.44 9.46
C VAL A 258 -21.81 -1.15 10.72
N ASP A 259 -21.38 -1.61 11.89
CA ASP A 259 -22.06 -1.33 13.17
C ASP A 259 -22.01 0.16 13.51
N LEU A 260 -20.83 0.79 13.29
CA LEU A 260 -20.68 2.24 13.43
C LEU A 260 -21.53 3.02 12.43
N ALA A 261 -21.68 2.51 11.19
CA ALA A 261 -22.54 3.11 10.18
C ALA A 261 -24.02 3.02 10.62
N GLU A 262 -24.50 1.86 11.08
CA GLU A 262 -25.87 1.67 11.58
C GLU A 262 -26.18 2.61 12.78
N ALA A 263 -25.19 2.79 13.66
CA ALA A 263 -25.30 3.69 14.80
C ALA A 263 -25.19 5.19 14.43
N GLY A 264 -24.84 5.53 13.18
CA GLY A 264 -24.56 6.90 12.78
C GLY A 264 -23.34 7.48 13.50
N ALA A 265 -22.34 6.65 13.84
CA ALA A 265 -21.19 6.97 14.68
C ALA A 265 -19.84 7.03 13.94
N LEU A 266 -19.85 6.86 12.61
CA LEU A 266 -18.63 6.95 11.80
C LEU A 266 -17.93 8.31 11.97
N ASN A 267 -16.64 8.32 12.26
CA ASN A 267 -15.81 9.52 12.22
C ASN A 267 -15.44 9.92 10.77
N ASN A 268 -14.68 11.00 10.58
CA ASN A 268 -14.34 11.52 9.27
C ASN A 268 -13.52 10.55 8.41
N GLU A 269 -12.54 9.90 9.01
CA GLU A 269 -11.64 8.95 8.37
C GLU A 269 -12.41 7.69 7.96
N GLN A 270 -13.27 7.20 8.83
CA GLN A 270 -14.09 6.01 8.59
C GLN A 270 -15.14 6.23 7.49
N ARG A 271 -15.72 7.44 7.36
CA ARG A 271 -16.66 7.75 6.28
C ARG A 271 -16.05 7.56 4.89
N LEU A 272 -14.79 8.01 4.70
CA LEU A 272 -14.07 7.81 3.43
C LEU A 272 -13.78 6.33 3.18
N SER A 273 -13.39 5.60 4.21
CA SER A 273 -13.17 4.15 4.12
C SER A 273 -14.44 3.42 3.72
N VAL A 274 -15.57 3.73 4.38
CA VAL A 274 -16.88 3.12 4.07
C VAL A 274 -17.33 3.44 2.65
N ALA A 275 -17.12 4.67 2.14
CA ALA A 275 -17.43 5.01 0.75
C ALA A 275 -16.66 4.12 -0.24
N MET A 276 -15.36 3.89 -0.02
CA MET A 276 -14.55 3.01 -0.86
C MET A 276 -14.94 1.54 -0.72
N ILE A 277 -15.23 1.07 0.49
CA ILE A 277 -15.70 -0.30 0.76
C ILE A 277 -17.00 -0.57 -0.01
N VAL A 278 -18.00 0.28 0.18
CA VAL A 278 -19.32 0.13 -0.45
C VAL A 278 -19.20 0.18 -1.97
N GLU A 279 -18.44 1.13 -2.51
CA GLU A 279 -18.27 1.24 -3.97
C GLU A 279 -17.55 0.01 -4.55
N SER A 280 -16.49 -0.44 -3.91
CA SER A 280 -15.76 -1.64 -4.32
C SER A 280 -16.64 -2.89 -4.24
N ALA A 281 -17.34 -3.09 -3.13
CA ALA A 281 -18.24 -4.20 -2.92
C ALA A 281 -19.38 -4.20 -3.96
N ALA A 282 -20.06 -3.08 -4.18
CA ALA A 282 -21.16 -2.97 -5.15
C ALA A 282 -20.74 -3.22 -6.61
N ARG A 283 -19.46 -3.00 -6.95
CA ARG A 283 -18.95 -3.32 -8.28
C ARG A 283 -18.72 -4.81 -8.50
N ARG A 284 -18.52 -5.60 -7.44
CA ARG A 284 -18.20 -7.04 -7.50
C ARG A 284 -19.38 -7.92 -7.11
N HIS A 285 -20.19 -7.46 -6.18
CA HIS A 285 -21.27 -8.18 -5.52
C HIS A 285 -22.60 -7.50 -5.84
N PRO A 286 -23.35 -7.98 -6.86
CA PRO A 286 -24.61 -7.35 -7.32
C PRO A 286 -25.69 -7.26 -6.24
N GLU A 287 -25.58 -8.07 -5.18
CA GLU A 287 -26.47 -8.04 -4.00
C GLU A 287 -26.25 -6.83 -3.09
N ILE A 288 -25.15 -6.10 -3.28
CA ILE A 288 -24.82 -4.88 -2.53
C ILE A 288 -25.19 -3.66 -3.38
N ASP A 289 -26.27 -2.99 -3.02
CA ASP A 289 -26.64 -1.72 -3.64
C ASP A 289 -25.98 -0.55 -2.88
N ARG A 290 -25.16 0.23 -3.59
CA ARG A 290 -24.52 1.43 -3.02
C ARG A 290 -25.53 2.44 -2.50
N ASP A 291 -26.73 2.50 -3.09
CA ASP A 291 -27.79 3.42 -2.67
C ASP A 291 -28.40 3.07 -1.31
N ASP A 292 -28.14 1.87 -0.83
CA ASP A 292 -28.48 1.50 0.55
C ASP A 292 -27.56 2.16 1.59
N PHE A 293 -26.37 2.62 1.20
CA PHE A 293 -25.34 3.13 2.09
C PHE A 293 -24.95 4.59 1.85
N ARG A 294 -25.66 5.30 0.97
CA ARG A 294 -25.37 6.71 0.69
C ARG A 294 -26.63 7.55 0.63
N ARG A 295 -26.54 8.76 1.19
CA ARG A 295 -27.58 9.80 1.11
C ARG A 295 -26.94 11.16 1.29
N GLY A 296 -27.71 12.24 1.11
CA GLY A 296 -27.24 13.61 1.32
C GLY A 296 -25.93 13.91 0.57
N ALA A 297 -24.96 14.47 1.28
CA ALA A 297 -23.67 14.85 0.72
C ALA A 297 -22.88 13.64 0.18
N ALA A 298 -23.02 12.45 0.76
CA ALA A 298 -22.38 11.25 0.24
C ALA A 298 -22.90 10.89 -1.17
N THR A 299 -24.20 10.99 -1.43
CA THR A 299 -24.77 10.76 -2.77
C THR A 299 -24.26 11.81 -3.77
N GLU A 300 -24.25 13.10 -3.39
CA GLU A 300 -23.83 14.20 -4.25
C GLU A 300 -22.36 14.09 -4.67
N HIS A 301 -21.49 13.65 -3.75
CA HIS A 301 -20.04 13.66 -3.95
C HIS A 301 -19.44 12.28 -4.16
N TRP A 302 -20.22 11.22 -4.33
CA TRP A 302 -19.76 9.82 -4.29
C TRP A 302 -18.57 9.53 -5.20
N ALA A 303 -18.61 9.96 -6.46
CA ALA A 303 -17.53 9.74 -7.41
C ALA A 303 -16.22 10.42 -6.99
N VAL A 304 -16.31 11.58 -6.34
CA VAL A 304 -15.14 12.33 -5.84
C VAL A 304 -14.52 11.66 -4.61
N LEU A 305 -15.35 11.02 -3.76
CA LEU A 305 -14.86 10.37 -2.53
C LEU A 305 -13.92 9.20 -2.81
N THR A 306 -14.07 8.52 -3.94
CA THR A 306 -13.25 7.37 -4.34
C THR A 306 -12.09 7.74 -5.26
N ALA A 307 -11.98 9.01 -5.70
CA ALA A 307 -10.95 9.47 -6.62
C ALA A 307 -9.54 9.41 -6.00
N CYS A 308 -8.55 9.02 -6.79
CA CYS A 308 -7.14 8.95 -6.37
C CYS A 308 -6.20 9.88 -7.16
N GLN A 309 -6.69 10.56 -8.20
CA GLN A 309 -5.90 11.43 -9.04
C GLN A 309 -6.77 12.49 -9.74
N GLY A 310 -6.12 13.40 -10.46
CA GLY A 310 -6.81 14.42 -11.22
C GLY A 310 -7.44 15.53 -10.36
N ASP A 311 -8.34 16.28 -10.98
CA ASP A 311 -9.05 17.37 -10.31
C ASP A 311 -10.01 16.87 -9.23
N GLU A 312 -10.52 15.66 -9.37
CA GLU A 312 -11.38 15.01 -8.37
C GLU A 312 -10.64 14.80 -7.04
N LEU A 313 -9.35 14.44 -7.07
CA LEU A 313 -8.56 14.30 -5.84
C LEU A 313 -8.46 15.63 -5.08
N LEU A 314 -8.34 16.76 -5.80
CA LEU A 314 -8.31 18.08 -5.18
C LEU A 314 -9.65 18.44 -4.53
N GLN A 315 -10.76 17.95 -5.10
CA GLN A 315 -12.11 18.17 -4.58
C GLN A 315 -12.45 17.24 -3.41
N ARG A 316 -11.75 16.09 -3.29
CA ARG A 316 -12.03 15.05 -2.30
C ARG A 316 -12.02 15.56 -0.86
N SER A 317 -11.03 16.37 -0.48
CA SER A 317 -10.96 16.95 0.87
C SER A 317 -12.12 17.89 1.16
N ALA A 318 -12.52 18.70 0.17
CA ALA A 318 -13.67 19.60 0.31
C ALA A 318 -15.01 18.83 0.38
N ALA A 319 -15.14 17.74 -0.40
CA ALA A 319 -16.28 16.85 -0.36
C ALA A 319 -16.37 16.11 0.98
N ALA A 320 -15.24 15.57 1.46
CA ALA A 320 -15.17 14.87 2.74
C ALA A 320 -15.59 15.76 3.93
N GLY A 321 -15.25 17.06 3.89
CA GLY A 321 -15.66 18.02 4.92
C GLY A 321 -17.18 18.29 4.98
N LYS A 322 -17.94 17.89 3.97
CA LYS A 322 -19.41 18.02 3.95
C LYS A 322 -20.14 16.79 4.47
N LEU A 323 -19.44 15.66 4.59
CA LEU A 323 -20.04 14.38 5.00
C LEU A 323 -20.45 14.41 6.47
N THR A 324 -21.56 13.79 6.76
CA THR A 324 -22.03 13.46 8.10
C THR A 324 -22.08 11.95 8.30
N ALA A 325 -22.07 11.49 9.54
CA ALA A 325 -22.24 10.06 9.83
C ALA A 325 -23.62 9.55 9.35
N GLY A 326 -24.64 10.41 9.39
CA GLY A 326 -26.00 10.09 8.89
C GLY A 326 -26.07 9.81 7.39
N ASP A 327 -25.10 10.29 6.60
CA ASP A 327 -25.05 10.03 5.16
C ASP A 327 -24.74 8.57 4.81
N PHE A 328 -24.21 7.80 5.77
CA PHE A 328 -23.79 6.40 5.60
C PHE A 328 -24.63 5.38 6.36
N VAL A 329 -25.69 5.81 7.06
CA VAL A 329 -26.58 4.88 7.78
C VAL A 329 -27.26 3.96 6.76
N PRO A 330 -27.12 2.62 6.86
CA PRO A 330 -27.77 1.69 5.95
C PRO A 330 -29.29 1.87 5.90
N ARG A 331 -29.91 1.68 4.73
CA ARG A 331 -31.37 1.83 4.57
C ARG A 331 -32.16 0.74 5.30
N SER A 332 -31.55 -0.40 5.51
CA SER A 332 -32.19 -1.53 6.19
C SER A 332 -31.15 -2.39 6.91
N ARG A 333 -31.60 -3.13 7.93
CA ARG A 333 -30.77 -4.15 8.60
C ARG A 333 -30.29 -5.21 7.60
N GLN A 334 -31.11 -5.60 6.64
CA GLN A 334 -30.71 -6.57 5.62
C GLN A 334 -29.53 -6.08 4.79
N ALA A 335 -29.52 -4.82 4.35
CA ALA A 335 -28.40 -4.24 3.65
C ALA A 335 -27.12 -4.23 4.52
N ALA A 336 -27.25 -3.80 5.79
CA ALA A 336 -26.14 -3.84 6.74
C ALA A 336 -25.59 -5.26 6.93
N ASP A 337 -26.46 -6.25 7.16
CA ASP A 337 -26.07 -7.64 7.36
C ASP A 337 -25.39 -8.22 6.11
N THR A 338 -25.85 -7.88 4.90
CA THR A 338 -25.23 -8.32 3.64
C THR A 338 -23.80 -7.80 3.53
N LEU A 339 -23.56 -6.51 3.77
CA LEU A 339 -22.21 -5.93 3.73
C LEU A 339 -21.35 -6.47 4.87
N ARG A 340 -21.87 -6.58 6.09
CA ARG A 340 -21.14 -7.14 7.24
C ARG A 340 -20.66 -8.56 6.96
N ASN A 341 -21.53 -9.42 6.46
CA ASN A 341 -21.20 -10.80 6.12
C ASN A 341 -20.10 -10.89 5.07
N LEU A 342 -20.11 -10.03 4.05
CA LEU A 342 -19.05 -9.96 3.06
C LEU A 342 -17.72 -9.55 3.70
N LEU A 343 -17.71 -8.50 4.53
CA LEU A 343 -16.49 -8.03 5.20
C LEU A 343 -15.93 -9.08 6.17
N GLN A 344 -16.77 -9.84 6.86
CA GLN A 344 -16.35 -10.96 7.69
C GLN A 344 -15.75 -12.11 6.89
N GLN A 345 -16.24 -12.38 5.68
CA GLN A 345 -15.64 -13.38 4.78
C GLN A 345 -14.25 -12.93 4.27
N TRP A 346 -14.01 -11.64 4.18
CA TRP A 346 -12.75 -11.05 3.75
C TRP A 346 -11.75 -10.80 4.90
N ALA A 347 -12.23 -10.86 6.14
CA ALA A 347 -11.47 -10.59 7.35
C ALA A 347 -10.39 -11.66 7.62
N LEU A 348 -9.44 -11.31 8.48
CA LEU A 348 -8.41 -12.16 9.03
C LEU A 348 -8.64 -12.40 10.53
N PRO A 349 -8.18 -13.56 11.04
CA PRO A 349 -7.50 -14.64 10.34
C PRO A 349 -8.50 -15.59 9.67
N GLN A 350 -8.09 -16.20 8.55
CA GLN A 350 -8.86 -17.23 7.85
C GLN A 350 -8.28 -18.63 8.04
N ARG A 351 -6.98 -18.71 8.37
CA ARG A 351 -6.26 -19.98 8.59
C ARG A 351 -5.01 -19.77 9.42
N ALA A 352 -4.42 -20.88 9.88
CA ALA A 352 -3.17 -20.86 10.63
C ALA A 352 -2.04 -20.17 9.84
N LEU A 353 -1.17 -19.47 10.55
CA LEU A 353 0.01 -18.80 10.00
C LEU A 353 1.04 -19.83 9.50
N THR A 354 1.68 -19.52 8.38
CA THR A 354 2.80 -20.32 7.83
C THR A 354 4.11 -20.04 8.57
N GLY A 355 4.30 -18.79 9.01
CA GLY A 355 5.50 -18.35 9.71
C GLY A 355 5.15 -17.29 10.77
N PRO A 356 6.14 -16.79 11.50
CA PRO A 356 5.91 -15.79 12.54
C PRO A 356 5.33 -14.49 11.96
N LEU A 357 4.46 -13.85 12.75
CA LEU A 357 3.82 -12.59 12.44
C LEU A 357 4.18 -11.53 13.49
N SER A 358 4.59 -10.34 13.06
CA SER A 358 4.66 -9.16 13.91
C SER A 358 3.48 -8.25 13.63
N VAL A 359 2.71 -7.89 14.66
CA VAL A 359 1.59 -6.94 14.55
C VAL A 359 1.89 -5.72 15.40
N TRP A 360 1.94 -4.55 14.75
CA TRP A 360 1.95 -3.26 15.43
C TRP A 360 0.59 -2.58 15.26
N TYR A 361 0.05 -1.99 16.32
CA TYR A 361 -1.15 -1.17 16.22
C TYR A 361 -1.23 -0.12 17.35
N GLY A 362 -1.93 0.98 17.06
CA GLY A 362 -2.08 2.11 17.95
C GLY A 362 -3.45 2.16 18.62
N GLY A 363 -3.51 2.64 19.88
CA GLY A 363 -4.77 2.82 20.59
C GLY A 363 -5.53 4.10 20.21
N ALA A 364 -4.85 5.06 19.56
CA ALA A 364 -5.44 6.29 19.05
C ALA A 364 -5.70 6.25 17.53
N ASP A 365 -5.79 5.04 16.95
CA ASP A 365 -6.09 4.84 15.53
C ASP A 365 -7.52 5.31 15.21
N ALA A 366 -7.63 6.29 14.29
CA ALA A 366 -8.92 6.86 13.88
C ALA A 366 -9.64 6.05 12.79
N TYR A 367 -8.96 5.09 12.15
CA TYR A 367 -9.54 4.25 11.09
C TYR A 367 -10.04 2.92 11.64
N LEU A 368 -9.22 2.27 12.49
CA LEU A 368 -9.39 0.90 12.96
C LEU A 368 -9.49 0.90 14.49
N ASP A 369 -10.54 0.31 15.01
CA ASP A 369 -10.66 0.11 16.44
C ASP A 369 -9.62 -0.93 16.91
N GLN A 370 -8.89 -0.60 17.97
CA GLN A 370 -7.88 -1.49 18.56
C GLN A 370 -8.45 -2.86 18.95
N GLU A 371 -9.74 -2.92 19.35
CA GLU A 371 -10.39 -4.17 19.74
C GLU A 371 -10.54 -5.13 18.54
N TRP A 372 -10.77 -4.62 17.34
CA TRP A 372 -10.84 -5.46 16.13
C TRP A 372 -9.49 -6.12 15.86
N THR A 373 -8.39 -5.36 15.95
CA THR A 373 -7.04 -5.92 15.78
C THR A 373 -6.70 -6.90 16.90
N ARG A 374 -7.08 -6.60 18.16
CA ARG A 374 -6.85 -7.48 19.30
C ARG A 374 -7.60 -8.81 19.17
N ALA A 375 -8.85 -8.76 18.71
CA ALA A 375 -9.66 -9.97 18.47
C ALA A 375 -9.04 -10.85 17.38
N ALA A 376 -8.60 -10.25 16.25
CA ALA A 376 -7.94 -10.97 15.18
C ALA A 376 -6.62 -11.62 15.63
N ILE A 377 -5.81 -10.94 16.46
CA ILE A 377 -4.59 -11.50 17.05
C ILE A 377 -4.93 -12.71 17.95
N ALA A 378 -5.92 -12.56 18.82
CA ALA A 378 -6.33 -13.65 19.74
C ALA A 378 -6.79 -14.89 18.96
N GLU A 379 -7.47 -14.72 17.85
CA GLU A 379 -7.90 -15.82 16.98
C GLU A 379 -6.71 -16.47 16.25
N ALA A 380 -5.76 -15.68 15.74
CA ALA A 380 -4.54 -16.22 15.15
C ALA A 380 -3.71 -17.03 16.15
N CYS A 381 -3.63 -16.56 17.40
CA CYS A 381 -3.02 -17.30 18.51
C CYS A 381 -3.77 -18.62 18.80
N ALA A 382 -5.10 -18.58 18.82
CA ALA A 382 -5.91 -19.77 19.05
C ALA A 382 -5.74 -20.83 17.93
N MET A 383 -5.38 -20.40 16.72
CA MET A 383 -5.01 -21.28 15.61
C MET A 383 -3.56 -21.82 15.70
N GLY A 384 -2.80 -21.51 16.76
CA GLY A 384 -1.42 -21.94 16.98
C GLY A 384 -0.39 -21.06 16.28
N GLY A 385 -0.73 -19.82 15.95
CA GLY A 385 0.20 -18.87 15.36
C GLY A 385 1.27 -18.41 16.34
N THR A 386 2.47 -18.07 15.85
CA THR A 386 3.50 -17.33 16.59
C THR A 386 3.38 -15.86 16.27
N VAL A 387 2.96 -15.05 17.23
CA VAL A 387 2.67 -13.63 17.01
C VAL A 387 3.48 -12.76 17.99
N THR A 388 4.24 -11.80 17.46
CA THR A 388 4.86 -10.72 18.23
C THR A 388 3.93 -9.51 18.18
N VAL A 389 3.51 -9.00 19.34
CA VAL A 389 2.58 -7.89 19.44
C VAL A 389 3.29 -6.63 19.95
N GLN A 390 3.10 -5.52 19.26
CA GLN A 390 3.50 -4.20 19.70
C GLN A 390 2.28 -3.27 19.70
N PHE A 391 1.69 -3.08 20.87
CA PHE A 391 0.60 -2.14 21.07
C PHE A 391 1.11 -0.83 21.68
N GLU A 392 0.76 0.29 21.07
CA GLU A 392 1.13 1.63 21.53
C GLU A 392 -0.15 2.47 21.74
N PRO A 393 -0.60 2.67 23.00
CA PRO A 393 -1.92 3.23 23.28
C PRO A 393 -2.12 4.67 22.80
N ASP A 394 -1.07 5.47 22.74
CA ASP A 394 -1.12 6.90 22.38
C ASP A 394 -0.81 7.15 20.89
N LYS A 395 -0.63 6.10 20.08
CA LYS A 395 -0.26 6.20 18.67
C LYS A 395 -1.48 6.05 17.76
N GLY A 396 -1.50 6.85 16.69
CA GLY A 396 -2.50 6.78 15.64
C GLY A 396 -2.10 5.83 14.51
N HIS A 397 -2.94 5.75 13.49
CA HIS A 397 -2.81 4.81 12.37
C HIS A 397 -1.46 4.83 11.65
N SER A 398 -0.85 6.02 11.50
CA SER A 398 0.39 6.22 10.74
C SER A 398 1.62 6.47 11.62
N ASP A 399 1.51 6.32 12.96
CA ASP A 399 2.60 6.64 13.90
C ASP A 399 3.52 5.44 14.16
N VAL A 400 3.45 4.41 13.33
CA VAL A 400 4.24 3.19 13.45
C VAL A 400 5.75 3.48 13.43
N ASP A 401 6.50 2.86 14.36
CA ASP A 401 7.95 2.83 14.30
C ASP A 401 8.41 1.85 13.22
N LEU A 402 8.53 2.36 12.02
CA LEU A 402 8.97 1.59 10.85
C LEU A 402 10.39 1.02 11.02
N GLY A 403 11.27 1.68 11.79
CA GLY A 403 12.61 1.21 12.06
C GLY A 403 12.59 -0.08 12.89
N ALA A 404 11.79 -0.12 13.95
CA ALA A 404 11.62 -1.31 14.78
C ALA A 404 10.97 -2.46 14.00
N GLN A 405 9.93 -2.18 13.21
CA GLN A 405 9.25 -3.17 12.38
C GLN A 405 10.17 -3.75 11.31
N LEU A 406 10.95 -2.91 10.66
CA LEU A 406 11.93 -3.35 9.68
C LEU A 406 13.03 -4.18 10.32
N THR A 407 13.52 -3.79 11.50
CA THR A 407 14.52 -4.57 12.26
C THR A 407 13.98 -5.96 12.58
N TRP A 408 12.75 -6.07 13.09
CA TRP A 408 12.11 -7.36 13.33
C TRP A 408 12.08 -8.24 12.07
N LEU A 409 11.72 -7.64 10.92
CA LEU A 409 11.67 -8.37 9.64
C LEU A 409 13.06 -8.85 9.21
N LEU A 410 14.08 -8.00 9.31
CA LEU A 410 15.45 -8.35 8.92
C LEU A 410 16.06 -9.43 9.82
N ASP A 411 15.68 -9.47 11.10
CA ASP A 411 16.05 -10.52 12.03
C ASP A 411 15.55 -11.91 11.59
N ARG A 412 14.45 -11.99 10.83
CA ARG A 412 13.98 -13.27 10.25
C ARG A 412 14.96 -13.80 9.21
N PHE A 413 15.50 -12.95 8.36
CA PHE A 413 16.55 -13.32 7.39
C PHE A 413 17.85 -13.74 8.09
N ALA A 414 18.13 -13.18 9.26
CA ALA A 414 19.30 -13.54 10.08
C ALA A 414 19.07 -14.78 10.97
N GLY A 415 17.88 -15.40 10.92
CA GLY A 415 17.53 -16.57 11.74
C GLY A 415 17.44 -16.29 13.23
N GLN A 416 17.23 -15.02 13.63
CA GLN A 416 17.10 -14.65 15.05
C GLN A 416 15.82 -15.25 15.66
N PRO A 417 15.84 -15.60 16.97
CA PRO A 417 14.64 -16.07 17.67
C PRO A 417 13.47 -15.07 17.59
N VAL A 418 12.25 -15.60 17.61
CA VAL A 418 11.02 -14.80 17.62
C VAL A 418 10.47 -14.77 19.04
N ARG A 419 10.07 -13.58 19.50
CA ARG A 419 9.24 -13.45 20.69
C ARG A 419 7.81 -13.83 20.33
N ASP A 420 7.23 -14.73 21.10
CA ASP A 420 5.84 -15.15 20.96
C ASP A 420 5.03 -14.54 22.11
N ASP A 421 4.02 -13.76 21.77
CA ASP A 421 3.14 -13.10 22.73
C ASP A 421 1.75 -13.79 22.78
N CYS A 422 1.58 -14.94 22.07
CA CYS A 422 0.41 -15.77 22.24
C CYS A 422 0.46 -16.51 23.59
#